data_c5202bc1f42f8fac61e7d396cc748231
#
_entry.id   c5202bc1f42f8fac61e7d396cc748231
#
_cell.length_a   1.000
_cell.length_b   1.000
_cell.length_c   1.000
_cell.angle_alpha   90.00
_cell.angle_beta   90.00
_cell.angle_gamma   90.00
#
_symmetry.space_group_name_H-M   'P 1'
#
loop_
_entity.id
_entity.type
_entity.pdbx_description
1 polymer ?
#
loop_
_entity_poly.entity_id
_entity_poly.type
_entity_poly.pdbx_seq_one_letter_code
_entity_poly.pdbx_strand_id
1 'polypeptide(L)'
;MIYKKYLLLGVSLCMLNACNESKSVSLEGSLDGIQADSIYLYQVDNEHYGSVKLIKSIAVTDGRFAYPTDSIQAGLYCFSLQNMERGEYLQQYANLFLEPKSMQLTLGKDKYDQLSLHATGSALQEQYEALQEAKYVAGNRMVLDSLDHMFYEAREKGDREEMERIREVSSPYYESASEQTRKLINGEIAKNKGSYFGLYLYYTYRFQNHTFNTVEEIDEARNFIGSFDEASRRSGIYVKMQEGLDKFARCATGSVAPAITGIDLKGNSVSLNDFKGKYVLVDFWFAGCSWCRKETPYLLKTYNAFKDKGFTIYGVSTDRREEDWKKAIEEDKSYWNQVLLQKDDV
;
A
#
# COMPACT_ATOMS: atom_id res chain seq x y z
N MET A 1 -35.83 84.82 30.98
CA MET A 1 -34.52 84.62 30.36
C MET A 1 -33.96 83.30 30.91
N ILE A 2 -34.18 82.22 30.20
CA ILE A 2 -33.82 80.87 30.62
C ILE A 2 -32.95 80.27 29.57
N TYR A 3 -31.65 80.09 29.85
CA TYR A 3 -30.72 79.35 28.96
C TYR A 3 -30.91 77.84 29.09
N LYS A 4 -31.29 77.22 28.01
CA LYS A 4 -31.26 75.76 27.85
C LYS A 4 -29.85 75.31 27.40
N LYS A 5 -29.15 74.53 28.26
CA LYS A 5 -27.94 73.81 27.90
C LYS A 5 -28.31 72.54 27.15
N TYR A 6 -27.83 72.44 25.96
CA TYR A 6 -27.88 71.12 25.20
C TYR A 6 -26.67 70.31 25.58
N LEU A 7 -26.94 69.12 26.15
CA LEU A 7 -25.97 68.10 26.43
C LEU A 7 -25.86 67.21 25.19
N LEU A 8 -24.75 67.30 24.45
CA LEU A 8 -24.41 66.38 23.35
C LEU A 8 -23.86 65.09 23.96
N LEU A 9 -24.67 64.02 23.86
CA LEU A 9 -24.21 62.64 24.11
C LEU A 9 -23.50 62.16 22.84
N GLY A 10 -22.18 62.10 22.89
CA GLY A 10 -21.36 61.43 21.90
C GLY A 10 -21.52 59.90 22.05
N VAL A 11 -22.26 59.28 21.14
CA VAL A 11 -22.28 57.82 21.02
C VAL A 11 -20.99 57.40 20.33
N SER A 12 -20.02 56.93 21.10
CA SER A 12 -18.82 56.26 20.58
C SER A 12 -19.23 54.87 20.04
N LEU A 13 -19.32 54.79 18.73
CA LEU A 13 -19.55 53.51 18.00
C LEU A 13 -18.24 52.73 18.02
N CYS A 14 -18.02 51.90 19.04
CA CYS A 14 -16.99 50.88 19.00
C CYS A 14 -17.35 49.86 17.92
N MET A 15 -16.80 50.03 16.73
CA MET A 15 -16.77 48.96 15.74
C MET A 15 -15.88 47.86 16.30
N LEU A 16 -16.51 46.84 16.87
CA LEU A 16 -15.89 45.53 17.08
C LEU A 16 -15.62 44.93 15.69
N ASN A 17 -14.42 45.17 15.19
CA ASN A 17 -13.87 44.31 14.13
C ASN A 17 -13.69 42.94 14.79
N ALA A 18 -14.73 42.10 14.69
CA ALA A 18 -14.58 40.66 14.81
C ALA A 18 -13.80 40.22 13.58
N CYS A 19 -12.47 40.25 13.67
CA CYS A 19 -11.66 39.40 12.81
C CYS A 19 -12.13 37.96 13.07
N ASN A 20 -12.89 37.45 12.13
CA ASN A 20 -13.14 36.03 12.02
C ASN A 20 -11.82 35.42 11.54
N GLU A 21 -10.83 35.28 12.46
CA GLU A 21 -9.70 34.40 12.22
C GLU A 21 -10.29 33.01 12.03
N SER A 22 -10.35 32.58 10.78
CA SER A 22 -10.52 31.17 10.51
C SER A 22 -9.42 30.46 11.26
N LYS A 23 -9.76 29.78 12.38
CA LYS A 23 -8.79 28.99 13.14
C LYS A 23 -8.17 28.02 12.14
N SER A 24 -6.89 28.23 11.82
CA SER A 24 -6.14 27.28 11.01
C SER A 24 -6.22 25.90 11.69
N VAL A 25 -6.52 24.91 10.90
CA VAL A 25 -6.61 23.54 11.40
C VAL A 25 -5.20 23.04 11.61
N SER A 26 -4.87 22.59 12.81
CA SER A 26 -3.51 22.20 13.16
C SER A 26 -3.48 20.91 13.96
N LEU A 27 -2.42 20.16 13.74
CA LEU A 27 -1.98 19.08 14.58
C LEU A 27 -1.02 19.66 15.58
N GLU A 28 -1.32 19.51 16.88
CA GLU A 28 -0.46 19.94 17.97
C GLU A 28 -0.05 18.71 18.77
N GLY A 29 1.20 18.66 19.20
CA GLY A 29 1.67 17.49 19.91
C GLY A 29 2.76 17.76 20.92
N SER A 30 2.98 16.76 21.77
CA SER A 30 4.03 16.76 22.79
C SER A 30 4.77 15.43 22.79
N LEU A 31 6.01 15.47 23.25
CA LEU A 31 6.84 14.29 23.51
C LEU A 31 6.74 13.92 25.00
N ASP A 32 6.50 12.64 25.28
CA ASP A 32 6.47 12.09 26.63
C ASP A 32 7.62 11.11 26.82
N GLY A 33 8.56 11.46 27.70
CA GLY A 33 9.74 10.64 27.98
C GLY A 33 10.73 10.49 26.81
N ILE A 34 10.56 11.26 25.73
CA ILE A 34 11.41 11.27 24.55
C ILE A 34 12.06 12.63 24.38
N GLN A 35 13.31 12.66 23.94
CA GLN A 35 14.02 13.88 23.56
C GLN A 35 14.33 13.83 22.05
N ALA A 36 13.89 14.85 21.32
CA ALA A 36 14.21 15.04 19.93
C ALA A 36 14.12 16.54 19.57
N ASP A 37 14.99 17.00 18.67
CA ASP A 37 14.94 18.36 18.13
C ASP A 37 13.99 18.47 16.94
N SER A 38 13.67 17.34 16.33
CA SER A 38 12.74 17.23 15.20
C SER A 38 12.05 15.87 15.18
N ILE A 39 10.84 15.85 14.63
CA ILE A 39 10.11 14.65 14.26
C ILE A 39 9.81 14.69 12.77
N TYR A 40 9.69 13.54 12.17
CA TYR A 40 9.51 13.39 10.73
C TYR A 40 8.15 12.78 10.43
N LEU A 41 7.34 13.51 9.66
CA LEU A 41 6.01 13.05 9.20
C LEU A 41 6.15 12.44 7.81
N TYR A 42 5.76 11.17 7.70
CA TYR A 42 5.72 10.43 6.44
C TYR A 42 4.29 10.07 6.06
N GLN A 43 3.98 10.11 4.78
CA GLN A 43 2.79 9.50 4.23
C GLN A 43 3.08 8.02 3.96
N VAL A 44 2.19 7.14 4.37
CA VAL A 44 2.29 5.69 4.19
C VAL A 44 1.41 5.29 3.02
N ASP A 45 2.01 4.70 1.99
CA ASP A 45 1.26 4.26 0.80
C ASP A 45 0.50 2.95 1.02
N ASN A 46 0.98 2.10 1.94
CA ASN A 46 0.31 0.88 2.39
C ASN A 46 0.83 0.50 3.80
N GLU A 47 0.14 -0.39 4.51
CA GLU A 47 0.59 -0.87 5.84
C GLU A 47 1.92 -1.66 5.79
N HIS A 48 2.39 -2.05 4.61
CA HIS A 48 3.64 -2.76 4.41
C HIS A 48 4.73 -1.80 3.93
N TYR A 49 5.16 -0.91 4.74
CA TYR A 49 6.26 0.07 4.75
C TYR A 49 7.30 0.08 3.60
N GLY A 50 6.95 -0.47 2.44
CA GLY A 50 7.83 -0.52 1.26
C GLY A 50 7.99 0.82 0.54
N SER A 51 7.07 1.77 0.75
CA SER A 51 7.18 3.11 0.19
C SER A 51 6.53 4.14 1.12
N VAL A 52 7.34 4.84 1.88
CA VAL A 52 6.94 6.01 2.65
C VAL A 52 7.51 7.27 1.98
N LYS A 53 6.72 8.32 1.96
CA LYS A 53 7.13 9.63 1.42
C LYS A 53 7.24 10.63 2.55
N LEU A 54 8.43 11.21 2.73
CA LEU A 54 8.61 12.31 3.68
C LEU A 54 7.73 13.49 3.25
N ILE A 55 6.86 13.91 4.16
CA ILE A 55 6.01 15.09 4.01
C ILE A 55 6.70 16.29 4.64
N LYS A 56 7.19 16.14 5.88
CA LYS A 56 7.78 17.26 6.61
C LYS A 56 8.71 16.78 7.72
N SER A 57 9.80 17.53 7.92
CA SER A 57 10.53 17.59 9.17
C SER A 57 9.92 18.70 10.03
N ILE A 58 9.46 18.37 11.22
CA ILE A 58 8.75 19.27 12.13
C ILE A 58 9.68 19.52 13.34
N ALA A 59 10.03 20.77 13.58
CA ALA A 59 10.85 21.13 14.71
C ALA A 59 10.10 20.91 16.02
N VAL A 60 10.83 20.46 17.03
CA VAL A 60 10.34 20.32 18.41
C VAL A 60 10.98 21.40 19.27
N THR A 61 10.16 22.13 20.01
CA THR A 61 10.60 23.18 20.94
C THR A 61 9.99 22.89 22.30
N ASP A 62 10.81 22.79 23.34
CA ASP A 62 10.37 22.45 24.70
C ASP A 62 9.47 21.22 24.77
N GLY A 63 9.82 20.17 23.99
CA GLY A 63 9.07 18.92 23.90
C GLY A 63 7.71 19.05 23.19
N ARG A 64 7.45 20.15 22.47
CA ARG A 64 6.20 20.40 21.75
C ARG A 64 6.45 20.66 20.28
N PHE A 65 5.44 20.32 19.47
CA PHE A 65 5.46 20.53 18.02
C PHE A 65 4.06 20.88 17.50
N ALA A 66 4.00 21.53 16.34
CA ALA A 66 2.75 21.79 15.64
C ALA A 66 2.95 21.71 14.14
N TYR A 67 1.89 21.30 13.44
CA TYR A 67 1.87 21.20 11.98
C TYR A 67 0.49 21.59 11.44
N PRO A 68 0.37 22.52 10.47
CA PRO A 68 -0.90 22.87 9.86
C PRO A 68 -1.43 21.71 9.00
N THR A 69 -2.70 21.39 9.15
CA THR A 69 -3.34 20.25 8.48
C THR A 69 -4.30 20.66 7.36
N ASP A 70 -4.44 21.95 7.07
CA ASP A 70 -5.40 22.47 6.09
C ASP A 70 -5.23 21.89 4.68
N SER A 71 -3.98 21.55 4.29
CA SER A 71 -3.63 20.99 2.98
C SER A 71 -3.40 19.47 2.99
N ILE A 72 -3.61 18.83 4.14
CA ILE A 72 -3.43 17.39 4.27
C ILE A 72 -4.59 16.63 3.64
N GLN A 73 -4.29 15.61 2.88
CA GLN A 73 -5.28 14.62 2.46
C GLN A 73 -5.51 13.62 3.59
N ALA A 74 -6.77 13.24 3.82
CA ALA A 74 -7.07 12.18 4.77
C ALA A 74 -6.34 10.87 4.37
N GLY A 75 -5.66 10.23 5.33
CA GLY A 75 -4.87 9.05 5.05
C GLY A 75 -4.07 8.53 6.22
N LEU A 76 -3.41 7.39 6.00
CA LEU A 76 -2.45 6.85 6.94
C LEU A 76 -1.11 7.55 6.79
N TYR A 77 -0.60 8.04 7.89
CA TYR A 77 0.71 8.65 8.03
C TYR A 77 1.47 7.97 9.16
N CYS A 78 2.73 8.24 9.29
CA CYS A 78 3.48 7.86 10.48
C CYS A 78 4.47 8.95 10.90
N PHE A 79 4.71 9.01 12.19
CA PHE A 79 5.81 9.77 12.76
C PHE A 79 7.00 8.88 13.01
N SER A 80 8.20 9.41 12.78
CA SER A 80 9.47 8.81 13.17
C SER A 80 10.36 9.84 13.84
N LEU A 81 11.24 9.38 14.71
CA LEU A 81 12.29 10.21 15.32
C LEU A 81 13.54 10.29 14.43
N GLN A 82 13.62 9.47 13.40
CA GLN A 82 14.75 9.40 12.48
C GLN A 82 14.32 9.82 11.09
N ASN A 83 15.16 10.63 10.43
CA ASN A 83 15.01 10.88 9.01
C ASN A 83 15.54 9.67 8.24
N MET A 84 14.71 9.11 7.35
CA MET A 84 15.14 8.01 6.48
C MET A 84 15.97 8.52 5.33
N GLU A 85 17.12 7.93 5.12
CA GLU A 85 17.84 8.02 3.87
C GLU A 85 17.25 7.06 2.82
N ARG A 86 17.51 7.33 1.54
CA ARG A 86 16.95 6.55 0.43
C ARG A 86 17.40 5.09 0.51
N GLY A 87 16.46 4.17 0.74
CA GLY A 87 16.72 2.73 0.82
C GLY A 87 16.75 2.16 2.23
N GLU A 88 16.56 2.97 3.26
CA GLU A 88 16.42 2.53 4.64
C GLU A 88 14.97 2.19 4.99
N TYR A 89 14.79 1.37 6.03
CA TYR A 89 13.48 1.03 6.58
C TYR A 89 13.27 1.79 7.89
N LEU A 90 12.04 2.30 8.10
CA LEU A 90 11.65 2.87 9.39
C LEU A 90 11.75 1.82 10.49
N GLN A 91 12.65 2.03 11.45
CA GLN A 91 12.83 1.11 12.59
C GLN A 91 11.91 1.43 13.75
N GLN A 92 11.68 2.74 14.01
CA GLN A 92 10.79 3.23 15.06
C GLN A 92 9.83 4.27 14.47
N TYR A 93 8.56 3.93 14.46
CA TYR A 93 7.51 4.80 13.92
C TYR A 93 6.19 4.54 14.65
N ALA A 94 5.36 5.57 14.68
CA ALA A 94 4.00 5.49 15.20
C ALA A 94 2.99 5.92 14.12
N ASN A 95 2.02 5.08 13.85
CA ASN A 95 1.00 5.31 12.84
C ASN A 95 -0.05 6.30 13.31
N LEU A 96 -0.50 7.16 12.39
CA LEU A 96 -1.53 8.14 12.60
C LEU A 96 -2.47 8.21 11.40
N PHE A 97 -3.77 8.11 11.67
CA PHE A 97 -4.77 8.48 10.67
C PHE A 97 -4.97 10.00 10.72
N LEU A 98 -4.40 10.70 9.73
CA LEU A 98 -4.43 12.16 9.69
C LEU A 98 -5.57 12.65 8.79
N GLU A 99 -6.27 13.65 9.26
CA GLU A 99 -7.36 14.35 8.57
C GLU A 99 -7.09 15.87 8.58
N PRO A 100 -7.73 16.65 7.68
CA PRO A 100 -7.69 18.10 7.73
C PRO A 100 -8.56 18.64 8.89
N LYS A 101 -8.19 18.28 10.11
CA LYS A 101 -8.86 18.66 11.38
C LYS A 101 -7.83 18.98 12.44
N SER A 102 -8.26 19.70 13.47
CA SER A 102 -7.43 19.92 14.66
C SER A 102 -7.34 18.64 15.47
N MET A 103 -6.10 18.22 15.75
CA MET A 103 -5.79 17.01 16.51
C MET A 103 -4.76 17.30 17.57
N GLN A 104 -4.86 16.60 18.70
CA GLN A 104 -3.87 16.62 19.76
C GLN A 104 -3.15 15.28 19.82
N LEU A 105 -1.82 15.30 19.90
CA LEU A 105 -0.99 14.11 19.92
C LEU A 105 -0.09 14.06 21.13
N THR A 106 0.16 12.85 21.61
CA THR A 106 1.29 12.56 22.52
C THR A 106 2.10 11.42 21.91
N LEU A 107 3.38 11.70 21.65
CA LEU A 107 4.35 10.69 21.24
C LEU A 107 5.15 10.25 22.46
N GLY A 108 5.17 8.96 22.70
CA GLY A 108 5.87 8.33 23.82
C GLY A 108 6.51 7.01 23.40
N LYS A 109 6.90 6.20 24.39
CA LYS A 109 7.34 4.84 24.17
C LYS A 109 6.38 3.87 24.83
N ASP A 110 6.17 2.73 24.17
CA ASP A 110 5.42 1.63 24.74
C ASP A 110 6.28 0.77 25.69
N LYS A 111 5.69 -0.27 26.27
CA LYS A 111 6.37 -1.20 27.16
C LYS A 111 7.52 -1.99 26.52
N TYR A 112 7.65 -1.96 25.21
CA TYR A 112 8.72 -2.60 24.43
C TYR A 112 9.75 -1.60 23.89
N ASP A 113 9.75 -0.36 24.39
CA ASP A 113 10.62 0.74 23.94
C ASP A 113 10.39 1.16 22.49
N GLN A 114 9.22 0.81 21.91
CA GLN A 114 8.84 1.23 20.56
C GLN A 114 8.12 2.58 20.62
N LEU A 115 8.28 3.39 19.55
CA LEU A 115 7.57 4.65 19.42
C LEU A 115 6.06 4.39 19.43
N SER A 116 5.34 5.03 20.33
CA SER A 116 3.89 4.95 20.46
C SER A 116 3.26 6.32 20.29
N LEU A 117 2.01 6.36 19.87
CA LEU A 117 1.25 7.57 19.65
C LEU A 117 -0.13 7.42 20.27
N HIS A 118 -0.55 8.45 20.98
CA HIS A 118 -1.95 8.65 21.40
C HIS A 118 -2.47 9.93 20.77
N ALA A 119 -3.65 9.87 20.13
CA ALA A 119 -4.24 11.01 19.46
C ALA A 119 -5.70 11.21 19.86
N THR A 120 -6.14 12.46 19.92
CA THR A 120 -7.53 12.86 20.14
C THR A 120 -7.98 13.89 19.10
N GLY A 121 -9.30 13.99 18.87
CA GLY A 121 -9.88 14.95 17.93
C GLY A 121 -10.15 14.38 16.53
N SER A 122 -9.86 13.09 16.28
CA SER A 122 -10.19 12.41 15.02
C SER A 122 -10.95 11.12 15.27
N ALA A 123 -12.18 11.06 14.79
CA ALA A 123 -12.97 9.82 14.83
C ALA A 123 -12.37 8.72 13.94
N LEU A 124 -11.63 9.08 12.88
CA LEU A 124 -10.91 8.11 12.05
C LEU A 124 -9.76 7.45 12.82
N GLN A 125 -9.02 8.23 13.60
CA GLN A 125 -7.95 7.70 14.44
C GLN A 125 -8.50 6.77 15.53
N GLU A 126 -9.57 7.16 16.19
CA GLU A 126 -10.24 6.31 17.19
C GLU A 126 -10.71 4.99 16.58
N GLN A 127 -11.29 5.01 15.38
CA GLN A 127 -11.70 3.79 14.65
C GLN A 127 -10.47 2.94 14.27
N TYR A 128 -9.38 3.58 13.85
CA TYR A 128 -8.15 2.89 13.50
C TYR A 128 -7.52 2.20 14.72
N GLU A 129 -7.40 2.89 15.85
CA GLU A 129 -6.88 2.34 17.11
C GLU A 129 -7.73 1.17 17.61
N ALA A 130 -9.05 1.31 17.61
CA ALA A 130 -9.97 0.24 17.96
C ALA A 130 -9.83 -0.99 17.04
N LEU A 131 -9.61 -0.76 15.74
CA LEU A 131 -9.34 -1.84 14.79
C LEU A 131 -8.01 -2.53 15.08
N GLN A 132 -6.93 -1.80 15.40
CA GLN A 132 -5.64 -2.42 15.72
C GLN A 132 -5.74 -3.29 16.98
N GLU A 133 -6.45 -2.84 18.02
CA GLU A 133 -6.72 -3.63 19.22
C GLU A 133 -7.54 -4.90 18.89
N ALA A 134 -8.61 -4.75 18.12
CA ALA A 134 -9.43 -5.88 17.68
C ALA A 134 -8.63 -6.87 16.82
N LYS A 135 -7.73 -6.40 15.94
CA LYS A 135 -6.80 -7.23 15.16
C LYS A 135 -5.82 -7.98 16.05
N TYR A 136 -5.30 -7.35 17.08
CA TYR A 136 -4.39 -8.00 18.03
C TYR A 136 -5.08 -9.21 18.69
N VAL A 137 -6.30 -9.03 19.15
CA VAL A 137 -7.11 -10.11 19.76
C VAL A 137 -7.47 -11.18 18.73
N ALA A 138 -8.05 -10.79 17.60
CA ALA A 138 -8.45 -11.72 16.54
C ALA A 138 -7.26 -12.48 15.94
N GLY A 139 -6.10 -11.83 15.91
CA GLY A 139 -4.84 -12.41 15.44
C GLY A 139 -4.16 -13.35 16.43
N ASN A 140 -4.75 -13.67 17.59
CA ASN A 140 -4.14 -14.48 18.66
C ASN A 140 -2.73 -13.98 19.05
N ARG A 141 -2.45 -12.67 18.91
CA ARG A 141 -1.08 -12.14 19.02
C ARG A 141 -0.46 -12.38 20.39
N MET A 142 -1.25 -12.38 21.47
CA MET A 142 -0.74 -12.67 22.80
C MET A 142 -0.10 -14.08 22.90
N VAL A 143 -0.66 -15.08 22.21
CA VAL A 143 -0.13 -16.45 22.18
C VAL A 143 0.99 -16.56 21.14
N LEU A 144 0.75 -16.04 19.94
CA LEU A 144 1.71 -16.13 18.83
C LEU A 144 3.01 -15.39 19.12
N ASP A 145 2.96 -14.20 19.74
CA ASP A 145 4.17 -13.45 20.12
C ASP A 145 5.06 -14.26 21.09
N SER A 146 4.46 -15.02 22.00
CA SER A 146 5.21 -15.91 22.91
C SER A 146 5.83 -17.09 22.15
N LEU A 147 5.08 -17.71 21.24
CA LEU A 147 5.57 -18.82 20.42
C LEU A 147 6.65 -18.35 19.44
N ASP A 148 6.48 -17.18 18.83
CA ASP A 148 7.49 -16.56 17.97
C ASP A 148 8.79 -16.32 18.74
N HIS A 149 8.72 -15.80 19.97
CA HIS A 149 9.90 -15.60 20.83
C HIS A 149 10.62 -16.91 21.10
N MET A 150 9.89 -17.96 21.52
CA MET A 150 10.47 -19.30 21.74
C MET A 150 11.12 -19.86 20.47
N PHE A 151 10.49 -19.65 19.30
CA PHE A 151 11.02 -20.07 18.01
C PHE A 151 12.36 -19.38 17.68
N TYR A 152 12.44 -18.06 17.90
CA TYR A 152 13.70 -17.32 17.69
C TYR A 152 14.81 -17.77 18.65
N GLU A 153 14.50 -18.03 19.92
CA GLU A 153 15.48 -18.59 20.86
C GLU A 153 15.99 -19.98 20.43
N ALA A 154 15.09 -20.87 20.00
CA ALA A 154 15.47 -22.18 19.48
C ALA A 154 16.35 -22.06 18.23
N ARG A 155 16.03 -21.10 17.35
CA ARG A 155 16.80 -20.81 16.14
C ARG A 155 18.22 -20.33 16.46
N GLU A 156 18.39 -19.43 17.43
CA GLU A 156 19.70 -18.94 17.88
C GLU A 156 20.56 -20.08 18.47
N LYS A 157 19.93 -21.04 19.16
CA LYS A 157 20.58 -22.24 19.71
C LYS A 157 20.83 -23.31 18.64
N GLY A 158 20.29 -23.18 17.44
CA GLY A 158 20.36 -24.18 16.36
C GLY A 158 19.53 -25.44 16.64
N ASP A 159 18.58 -25.39 17.58
CA ASP A 159 17.73 -26.50 18.01
C ASP A 159 16.58 -26.70 16.99
N ARG A 160 16.83 -27.57 16.02
CA ARG A 160 15.89 -27.86 14.93
C ARG A 160 14.64 -28.62 15.41
N GLU A 161 14.79 -29.49 16.41
CA GLU A 161 13.71 -30.30 16.97
C GLU A 161 12.70 -29.40 17.69
N GLU A 162 13.20 -28.49 18.54
CA GLU A 162 12.34 -27.52 19.21
C GLU A 162 11.68 -26.52 18.23
N MET A 163 12.39 -26.06 17.18
CA MET A 163 11.80 -25.24 16.13
C MET A 163 10.63 -25.93 15.44
N GLU A 164 10.74 -27.24 15.14
CA GLU A 164 9.65 -27.99 14.49
C GLU A 164 8.47 -28.18 15.43
N ARG A 165 8.74 -28.53 16.69
CA ARG A 165 7.70 -28.64 17.73
C ARG A 165 6.91 -27.32 17.89
N ILE A 166 7.61 -26.18 17.90
CA ILE A 166 6.95 -24.86 18.00
C ILE A 166 6.09 -24.58 16.76
N ARG A 167 6.56 -24.92 15.55
CA ARG A 167 5.77 -24.77 14.31
C ARG A 167 4.48 -25.59 14.36
N GLU A 168 4.54 -26.83 14.79
CA GLU A 168 3.37 -27.69 14.93
C GLU A 168 2.35 -27.10 15.92
N VAL A 169 2.84 -26.64 17.08
CA VAL A 169 1.98 -26.00 18.10
C VAL A 169 1.40 -24.68 17.61
N SER A 170 2.15 -23.88 16.87
CA SER A 170 1.72 -22.55 16.43
C SER A 170 0.78 -22.57 15.22
N SER A 171 0.86 -23.61 14.36
CA SER A 171 0.08 -23.70 13.11
C SER A 171 -1.43 -23.49 13.29
N PRO A 172 -2.12 -24.16 14.24
CA PRO A 172 -3.56 -23.94 14.46
C PRO A 172 -3.90 -22.52 14.90
N TYR A 173 -3.01 -21.86 15.64
CA TYR A 173 -3.21 -20.46 16.05
C TYR A 173 -3.08 -19.51 14.88
N TYR A 174 -2.12 -19.73 13.96
CA TYR A 174 -1.99 -18.93 12.74
C TYR A 174 -3.20 -19.10 11.82
N GLU A 175 -3.68 -20.33 11.63
CA GLU A 175 -4.88 -20.59 10.83
C GLU A 175 -6.12 -19.90 11.41
N SER A 176 -6.34 -20.06 12.71
CA SER A 176 -7.44 -19.41 13.43
C SER A 176 -7.32 -17.89 13.37
N ALA A 177 -6.12 -17.34 13.59
CA ALA A 177 -5.84 -15.91 13.53
C ALA A 177 -6.14 -15.32 12.15
N SER A 178 -5.72 -16.02 11.09
CA SER A 178 -5.97 -15.61 9.71
C SER A 178 -7.49 -15.53 9.41
N GLU A 179 -8.24 -16.55 9.80
CA GLU A 179 -9.68 -16.58 9.57
C GLU A 179 -10.42 -15.52 10.40
N GLN A 180 -10.09 -15.38 11.67
CA GLN A 180 -10.74 -14.42 12.57
C GLN A 180 -10.45 -12.98 12.13
N THR A 181 -9.19 -12.67 11.78
CA THR A 181 -8.79 -11.36 11.26
C THR A 181 -9.52 -11.06 9.95
N ARG A 182 -9.62 -12.03 9.04
CA ARG A 182 -10.36 -11.88 7.78
C ARG A 182 -11.85 -11.59 8.03
N LYS A 183 -12.49 -12.29 8.98
CA LYS A 183 -13.90 -12.04 9.35
C LYS A 183 -14.06 -10.64 9.95
N LEU A 184 -13.16 -10.23 10.85
CA LEU A 184 -13.16 -8.90 11.45
C LEU A 184 -13.09 -7.82 10.38
N ILE A 185 -12.08 -7.89 9.51
CA ILE A 185 -11.88 -6.89 8.45
C ILE A 185 -13.10 -6.81 7.51
N ASN A 186 -13.67 -7.95 7.12
CA ASN A 186 -14.87 -7.96 6.29
C ASN A 186 -16.07 -7.29 6.97
N GLY A 187 -16.23 -7.56 8.26
CA GLY A 187 -17.27 -6.92 9.08
C GLY A 187 -17.07 -5.40 9.16
N GLU A 188 -15.82 -4.95 9.36
CA GLU A 188 -15.53 -3.51 9.43
C GLU A 188 -15.68 -2.82 8.06
N ILE A 189 -15.31 -3.46 6.94
CA ILE A 189 -15.57 -2.93 5.59
C ILE A 189 -17.09 -2.76 5.37
N ALA A 190 -17.88 -3.77 5.72
CA ALA A 190 -19.34 -3.73 5.55
C ALA A 190 -20.00 -2.65 6.44
N LYS A 191 -19.55 -2.51 7.68
CA LYS A 191 -20.05 -1.53 8.66
C LYS A 191 -19.68 -0.08 8.25
N ASN A 192 -18.53 0.12 7.64
CA ASN A 192 -18.00 1.41 7.21
C ASN A 192 -18.24 1.69 5.71
N LYS A 193 -19.17 0.96 5.08
CA LYS A 193 -19.50 1.14 3.67
C LYS A 193 -19.90 2.60 3.39
N GLY A 194 -19.27 3.19 2.38
CA GLY A 194 -19.50 4.57 1.97
C GLY A 194 -18.60 5.61 2.64
N SER A 195 -17.87 5.27 3.71
CA SER A 195 -16.93 6.17 4.39
C SER A 195 -15.49 6.00 3.91
N TYR A 196 -14.66 7.03 4.13
CA TYR A 196 -13.22 6.95 3.83
C TYR A 196 -12.53 5.79 4.56
N PHE A 197 -12.90 5.50 5.81
CA PHE A 197 -12.31 4.38 6.56
C PHE A 197 -12.62 3.04 5.91
N GLY A 198 -13.86 2.83 5.46
CA GLY A 198 -14.22 1.62 4.70
C GLY A 198 -13.46 1.50 3.38
N LEU A 199 -13.25 2.62 2.67
CA LEU A 199 -12.46 2.64 1.44
C LEU A 199 -11.00 2.25 1.71
N TYR A 200 -10.40 2.81 2.78
CA TYR A 200 -9.06 2.45 3.23
C TYR A 200 -8.92 0.97 3.56
N LEU A 201 -9.88 0.40 4.31
CA LEU A 201 -9.88 -1.02 4.65
C LEU A 201 -10.00 -1.92 3.41
N TYR A 202 -10.87 -1.55 2.48
CA TYR A 202 -11.01 -2.28 1.22
C TYR A 202 -9.73 -2.24 0.41
N TYR A 203 -9.11 -1.07 0.26
CA TYR A 203 -7.84 -0.91 -0.43
C TYR A 203 -6.74 -1.77 0.19
N THR A 204 -6.52 -1.63 1.49
CA THR A 204 -5.40 -2.27 2.21
C THR A 204 -5.54 -3.79 2.29
N TYR A 205 -6.75 -4.28 2.58
CA TYR A 205 -6.93 -5.70 2.89
C TYR A 205 -7.56 -6.52 1.76
N ARG A 206 -8.08 -5.88 0.74
CA ARG A 206 -8.73 -6.54 -0.39
C ARG A 206 -8.07 -6.22 -1.71
N PHE A 207 -8.04 -4.96 -2.07
CA PHE A 207 -7.62 -4.53 -3.39
C PHE A 207 -6.14 -4.81 -3.67
N GLN A 208 -5.23 -4.44 -2.76
CA GLN A 208 -3.78 -4.59 -2.96
C GLN A 208 -3.32 -6.05 -3.08
N ASN A 209 -4.06 -6.99 -2.48
CA ASN A 209 -3.72 -8.41 -2.46
C ASN A 209 -4.56 -9.25 -3.41
N HIS A 210 -5.34 -8.61 -4.29
CA HIS A 210 -6.20 -9.29 -5.25
C HIS A 210 -5.75 -9.03 -6.68
N THR A 211 -5.73 -10.09 -7.49
CA THR A 211 -5.55 -10.00 -8.94
C THR A 211 -6.89 -10.17 -9.59
N PHE A 212 -7.36 -9.13 -10.28
CA PHE A 212 -8.62 -9.15 -11.01
C PHE A 212 -8.40 -9.79 -12.39
N ASN A 213 -9.01 -10.95 -12.63
CA ASN A 213 -8.76 -11.75 -13.83
C ASN A 213 -9.88 -11.67 -14.85
N THR A 214 -11.07 -11.23 -14.45
CA THR A 214 -12.24 -11.17 -15.34
C THR A 214 -12.84 -9.76 -15.38
N VAL A 215 -13.58 -9.47 -16.46
CA VAL A 215 -14.31 -8.21 -16.60
C VAL A 215 -15.35 -8.06 -15.50
N GLU A 216 -16.03 -9.15 -15.13
CA GLU A 216 -17.04 -9.17 -14.08
C GLU A 216 -16.46 -8.76 -12.72
N GLU A 217 -15.31 -9.34 -12.31
CA GLU A 217 -14.63 -8.99 -11.06
C GLU A 217 -14.24 -7.49 -11.04
N ILE A 218 -13.78 -6.97 -12.18
CA ILE A 218 -13.38 -5.57 -12.32
C ILE A 218 -14.60 -4.66 -12.19
N ASP A 219 -15.71 -4.99 -12.84
CA ASP A 219 -16.94 -4.20 -12.80
C ASP A 219 -17.58 -4.24 -11.41
N GLU A 220 -17.56 -5.38 -10.72
CA GLU A 220 -17.97 -5.50 -9.32
C GLU A 220 -17.13 -4.58 -8.43
N ALA A 221 -15.81 -4.59 -8.58
CA ALA A 221 -14.90 -3.73 -7.82
C ALA A 221 -15.15 -2.25 -8.12
N ARG A 222 -15.34 -1.86 -9.39
CA ARG A 222 -15.68 -0.48 -9.78
C ARG A 222 -17.00 -0.02 -9.17
N ASN A 223 -18.03 -0.86 -9.22
CA ASN A 223 -19.33 -0.58 -8.61
C ASN A 223 -19.21 -0.42 -7.09
N PHE A 224 -18.43 -1.30 -6.45
CA PHE A 224 -18.19 -1.22 -5.02
C PHE A 224 -17.50 0.10 -4.63
N ILE A 225 -16.33 0.42 -5.22
CA ILE A 225 -15.62 1.66 -4.88
C ILE A 225 -16.39 2.91 -5.32
N GLY A 226 -17.18 2.86 -6.39
CA GLY A 226 -18.07 3.93 -6.82
C GLY A 226 -19.22 4.24 -5.87
N SER A 227 -19.55 3.30 -4.97
CA SER A 227 -20.61 3.47 -3.96
C SER A 227 -20.20 4.30 -2.73
N PHE A 228 -18.91 4.68 -2.63
CA PHE A 228 -18.42 5.51 -1.53
C PHE A 228 -18.80 6.98 -1.72
N ASP A 229 -18.77 7.75 -0.63
CA ASP A 229 -19.12 9.16 -0.64
C ASP A 229 -18.18 10.00 -1.53
N GLU A 230 -18.60 11.21 -1.87
CA GLU A 230 -17.86 12.07 -2.78
C GLU A 230 -16.48 12.46 -2.23
N ALA A 231 -16.35 12.67 -0.92
CA ALA A 231 -15.09 13.00 -0.28
C ALA A 231 -14.09 11.83 -0.39
N SER A 232 -14.55 10.61 -0.13
CA SER A 232 -13.76 9.38 -0.29
C SER A 232 -13.31 9.16 -1.74
N ARG A 233 -14.18 9.42 -2.71
CA ARG A 233 -13.86 9.30 -4.14
C ARG A 233 -12.87 10.34 -4.68
N ARG A 234 -12.64 11.43 -3.95
CA ARG A 234 -11.57 12.42 -4.25
C ARG A 234 -10.22 12.04 -3.65
N SER A 235 -10.15 10.97 -2.86
CA SER A 235 -8.91 10.56 -2.20
C SER A 235 -7.91 9.92 -3.16
N GLY A 236 -6.61 10.01 -2.83
CA GLY A 236 -5.55 9.35 -3.57
C GLY A 236 -5.70 7.83 -3.65
N ILE A 237 -6.27 7.20 -2.61
CA ILE A 237 -6.56 5.76 -2.58
C ILE A 237 -7.57 5.39 -3.67
N TYR A 238 -8.64 6.17 -3.82
CA TYR A 238 -9.64 5.93 -4.86
C TYR A 238 -9.03 6.03 -6.26
N VAL A 239 -8.23 7.07 -6.50
CA VAL A 239 -7.54 7.25 -7.79
C VAL A 239 -6.62 6.05 -8.09
N LYS A 240 -5.81 5.63 -7.12
CA LYS A 240 -4.94 4.43 -7.26
C LYS A 240 -5.72 3.17 -7.59
N MET A 241 -6.89 2.95 -6.96
CA MET A 241 -7.73 1.81 -7.28
C MET A 241 -8.30 1.88 -8.70
N GLN A 242 -8.77 3.04 -9.14
CA GLN A 242 -9.25 3.21 -10.53
C GLN A 242 -8.15 2.92 -11.54
N GLU A 243 -6.96 3.48 -11.36
CA GLU A 243 -5.79 3.22 -12.21
C GLU A 243 -5.40 1.73 -12.21
N GLY A 244 -5.47 1.09 -11.04
CA GLY A 244 -5.22 -0.35 -10.90
C GLY A 244 -6.25 -1.18 -11.67
N LEU A 245 -7.55 -0.88 -11.53
CA LEU A 245 -8.61 -1.57 -12.27
C LEU A 245 -8.48 -1.36 -13.78
N ASP A 246 -8.07 -0.18 -14.23
CA ASP A 246 -7.81 0.10 -15.65
C ASP A 246 -6.64 -0.73 -16.20
N LYS A 247 -5.61 -0.96 -15.38
CA LYS A 247 -4.50 -1.87 -15.74
C LYS A 247 -4.97 -3.32 -15.84
N PHE A 248 -5.72 -3.80 -14.85
CA PHE A 248 -6.28 -5.17 -14.88
C PHE A 248 -7.23 -5.37 -16.06
N ALA A 249 -8.07 -4.38 -16.38
CA ALA A 249 -9.01 -4.45 -17.49
C ALA A 249 -8.33 -4.68 -18.85
N ARG A 250 -7.10 -4.21 -19.04
CA ARG A 250 -6.33 -4.44 -20.27
C ARG A 250 -5.93 -5.89 -20.47
N CYS A 251 -5.81 -6.66 -19.37
CA CYS A 251 -5.33 -8.05 -19.41
C CYS A 251 -6.39 -9.05 -18.93
N ALA A 252 -7.61 -8.59 -18.60
CA ALA A 252 -8.68 -9.45 -18.13
C ALA A 252 -9.10 -10.47 -19.20
N THR A 253 -9.53 -11.64 -18.75
CA THR A 253 -10.06 -12.69 -19.63
C THR A 253 -11.23 -12.15 -20.47
N GLY A 254 -11.17 -12.34 -21.78
CA GLY A 254 -12.11 -11.80 -22.75
C GLY A 254 -11.73 -10.43 -23.34
N SER A 255 -10.72 -9.76 -22.79
CA SER A 255 -10.18 -8.50 -23.33
C SER A 255 -9.21 -8.77 -24.49
N VAL A 256 -9.06 -7.77 -25.35
CA VAL A 256 -8.02 -7.82 -26.40
C VAL A 256 -6.67 -7.62 -25.72
N ALA A 257 -5.77 -8.58 -25.90
CA ALA A 257 -4.42 -8.51 -25.35
C ALA A 257 -3.69 -7.25 -25.80
N PRO A 258 -2.97 -6.56 -24.90
CA PRO A 258 -2.13 -5.42 -25.28
C PRO A 258 -1.11 -5.80 -26.36
N ALA A 259 -0.76 -4.84 -27.20
CA ALA A 259 0.33 -5.02 -28.15
C ALA A 259 1.65 -5.14 -27.36
N ILE A 260 2.34 -6.26 -27.56
CA ILE A 260 3.68 -6.49 -27.01
C ILE A 260 4.59 -6.61 -28.23
N THR A 261 5.59 -5.76 -28.33
CA THR A 261 6.54 -5.73 -29.44
C THR A 261 7.96 -5.88 -28.91
N GLY A 262 8.79 -6.64 -29.59
CA GLY A 262 10.20 -6.80 -29.26
C GLY A 262 11.02 -7.13 -30.50
N ILE A 263 12.33 -7.28 -30.37
CA ILE A 263 13.25 -7.59 -31.47
C ILE A 263 13.57 -9.08 -31.44
N ASP A 264 13.40 -9.75 -32.59
CA ASP A 264 13.71 -11.18 -32.75
C ASP A 264 15.22 -11.44 -32.87
N LEU A 265 15.62 -12.71 -32.91
CA LEU A 265 17.01 -13.15 -33.07
C LEU A 265 17.68 -12.66 -34.37
N LYS A 266 16.89 -12.22 -35.36
CA LYS A 266 17.36 -11.71 -36.66
C LYS A 266 17.41 -10.17 -36.72
N GLY A 267 16.99 -9.52 -35.63
CA GLY A 267 16.91 -8.05 -35.56
C GLY A 267 15.60 -7.45 -36.12
N ASN A 268 14.59 -8.28 -36.41
CA ASN A 268 13.30 -7.79 -36.88
C ASN A 268 12.39 -7.43 -35.69
N SER A 269 11.58 -6.38 -35.87
CA SER A 269 10.51 -6.06 -34.93
C SER A 269 9.35 -7.07 -35.13
N VAL A 270 8.96 -7.74 -34.05
CA VAL A 270 7.85 -8.72 -34.02
C VAL A 270 6.87 -8.33 -32.95
N SER A 271 5.59 -8.33 -33.27
CA SER A 271 4.49 -7.97 -32.37
C SER A 271 3.61 -9.18 -32.06
N LEU A 272 3.03 -9.22 -30.85
CA LEU A 272 1.98 -10.19 -30.52
C LEU A 272 0.84 -10.19 -31.55
N ASN A 273 0.54 -9.02 -32.14
CA ASN A 273 -0.48 -8.87 -33.17
C ASN A 273 -0.20 -9.64 -34.47
N ASP A 274 1.06 -10.02 -34.73
CA ASP A 274 1.45 -10.78 -35.94
C ASP A 274 0.97 -12.22 -35.91
N PHE A 275 0.53 -12.68 -34.72
CA PHE A 275 0.02 -14.05 -34.50
C PHE A 275 -1.50 -14.15 -34.47
N LYS A 276 -2.23 -13.11 -34.93
CA LYS A 276 -3.71 -13.15 -34.99
C LYS A 276 -4.20 -14.41 -35.72
N GLY A 277 -5.23 -15.05 -35.16
CA GLY A 277 -5.78 -16.32 -35.68
C GLY A 277 -5.13 -17.56 -35.13
N LYS A 278 -4.12 -17.45 -34.26
CA LYS A 278 -3.50 -18.56 -33.54
C LYS A 278 -3.80 -18.48 -32.03
N TYR A 279 -3.71 -19.63 -31.40
CA TYR A 279 -3.57 -19.70 -29.94
C TYR A 279 -2.13 -19.37 -29.59
N VAL A 280 -1.91 -18.29 -28.82
CA VAL A 280 -0.57 -17.81 -28.46
C VAL A 280 -0.39 -17.91 -26.96
N LEU A 281 0.60 -18.70 -26.52
CA LEU A 281 1.09 -18.62 -25.15
C LEU A 281 2.14 -17.53 -25.10
N VAL A 282 1.91 -16.50 -24.29
CA VAL A 282 2.89 -15.44 -24.03
C VAL A 282 3.69 -15.85 -22.80
N ASP A 283 5.00 -16.01 -22.98
CA ASP A 283 5.94 -16.45 -21.94
C ASP A 283 6.90 -15.30 -21.61
N PHE A 284 6.78 -14.71 -20.43
CA PHE A 284 7.69 -13.68 -19.94
C PHE A 284 8.83 -14.31 -19.15
N TRP A 285 10.04 -14.17 -19.64
CA TRP A 285 11.20 -14.82 -19.05
C TRP A 285 12.49 -13.99 -19.15
N PHE A 286 13.55 -14.47 -18.52
CA PHE A 286 14.92 -13.97 -18.73
C PHE A 286 15.93 -15.09 -18.45
N ALA A 287 17.15 -14.97 -18.99
CA ALA A 287 18.20 -15.99 -18.95
C ALA A 287 18.57 -16.44 -17.53
N GLY A 288 18.54 -15.52 -16.56
CA GLY A 288 18.81 -15.80 -15.14
C GLY A 288 17.62 -16.39 -14.35
N CYS A 289 16.45 -16.51 -14.95
CA CYS A 289 15.25 -17.06 -14.29
C CYS A 289 15.31 -18.58 -14.22
N SER A 290 15.77 -19.12 -13.11
CA SER A 290 15.92 -20.58 -12.95
C SER A 290 14.59 -21.35 -13.02
N TRP A 291 13.48 -20.75 -12.59
CA TRP A 291 12.15 -21.36 -12.67
C TRP A 291 11.61 -21.35 -14.09
N CYS A 292 11.75 -20.25 -14.84
CA CYS A 292 11.35 -20.16 -16.24
C CYS A 292 12.07 -21.24 -17.06
N ARG A 293 13.38 -21.39 -16.85
CA ARG A 293 14.18 -22.41 -17.55
C ARG A 293 13.81 -23.84 -17.18
N LYS A 294 13.32 -24.10 -15.96
CA LYS A 294 12.78 -25.40 -15.55
C LYS A 294 11.45 -25.73 -16.23
N GLU A 295 10.67 -24.73 -16.64
CA GLU A 295 9.43 -24.93 -17.42
C GLU A 295 9.70 -25.22 -18.90
N THR A 296 10.81 -24.77 -19.47
CA THR A 296 11.13 -24.90 -20.90
C THR A 296 10.93 -26.32 -21.47
N PRO A 297 11.30 -27.42 -20.80
CA PRO A 297 11.05 -28.76 -21.33
C PRO A 297 9.55 -29.09 -21.54
N TYR A 298 8.69 -28.55 -20.66
CA TYR A 298 7.23 -28.72 -20.77
C TYR A 298 6.66 -27.86 -21.89
N LEU A 299 7.16 -26.62 -22.04
CA LEU A 299 6.81 -25.72 -23.13
C LEU A 299 7.23 -26.32 -24.49
N LEU A 300 8.43 -26.89 -24.59
CA LEU A 300 8.90 -27.62 -25.80
C LEU A 300 8.00 -28.77 -26.18
N LYS A 301 7.59 -29.58 -25.21
CA LYS A 301 6.67 -30.69 -25.44
C LYS A 301 5.33 -30.21 -25.99
N THR A 302 4.77 -29.16 -25.38
CA THR A 302 3.51 -28.55 -25.79
C THR A 302 3.61 -27.91 -27.16
N TYR A 303 4.67 -27.12 -27.40
CA TYR A 303 4.92 -26.50 -28.71
C TYR A 303 4.99 -27.52 -29.83
N ASN A 304 5.79 -28.58 -29.66
CA ASN A 304 5.94 -29.62 -30.66
C ASN A 304 4.64 -30.40 -30.92
N ALA A 305 3.77 -30.56 -29.93
CA ALA A 305 2.49 -31.27 -30.09
C ALA A 305 1.41 -30.42 -30.81
N PHE A 306 1.50 -29.09 -30.78
CA PHE A 306 0.44 -28.22 -31.22
C PHE A 306 0.83 -27.13 -32.24
N LYS A 307 2.11 -26.90 -32.53
CA LYS A 307 2.57 -25.87 -33.49
C LYS A 307 1.92 -25.96 -34.88
N ASP A 308 1.62 -27.19 -35.34
CA ASP A 308 0.99 -27.44 -36.64
C ASP A 308 -0.55 -27.41 -36.56
N LYS A 309 -1.12 -27.13 -35.37
CA LYS A 309 -2.56 -27.07 -35.10
C LYS A 309 -3.02 -25.63 -34.74
N GLY A 310 -2.28 -24.62 -35.18
CA GLY A 310 -2.64 -23.23 -34.94
C GLY A 310 -2.21 -22.68 -33.58
N PHE A 311 -1.28 -23.36 -32.90
CA PHE A 311 -0.69 -22.89 -31.62
C PHE A 311 0.72 -22.35 -31.84
N THR A 312 1.11 -21.36 -31.09
CA THR A 312 2.51 -20.89 -31.02
C THR A 312 2.85 -20.38 -29.62
N ILE A 313 4.15 -20.25 -29.35
CA ILE A 313 4.66 -19.56 -28.16
C ILE A 313 5.30 -18.24 -28.62
N TYR A 314 5.05 -17.18 -27.89
CA TYR A 314 5.67 -15.88 -28.02
C TYR A 314 6.47 -15.60 -26.75
N GLY A 315 7.75 -15.95 -26.76
CA GLY A 315 8.67 -15.77 -25.65
C GLY A 315 9.16 -14.32 -25.61
N VAL A 316 8.86 -13.62 -24.52
CA VAL A 316 9.17 -12.21 -24.31
C VAL A 316 10.25 -12.11 -23.25
N SER A 317 11.50 -11.88 -23.69
CA SER A 317 12.62 -11.73 -22.76
C SER A 317 12.73 -10.29 -22.23
N THR A 318 12.98 -10.20 -20.93
CA THR A 318 13.32 -8.94 -20.21
C THR A 318 14.81 -8.84 -19.90
N ASP A 319 15.66 -9.62 -20.58
CA ASP A 319 17.11 -9.56 -20.38
C ASP A 319 17.68 -8.18 -20.71
N ARG A 320 18.65 -7.75 -19.92
CA ARG A 320 19.37 -6.50 -20.18
C ARG A 320 20.47 -6.65 -21.23
N ARG A 321 20.97 -7.87 -21.42
CA ARG A 321 22.03 -8.22 -22.37
C ARG A 321 21.54 -9.23 -23.39
N GLU A 322 21.58 -8.86 -24.64
CA GLU A 322 21.16 -9.69 -25.76
C GLU A 322 21.95 -11.02 -25.83
N GLU A 323 23.22 -10.99 -25.44
CA GLU A 323 24.11 -12.17 -25.44
C GLU A 323 23.63 -13.27 -24.47
N ASP A 324 23.17 -12.89 -23.26
CA ASP A 324 22.65 -13.83 -22.27
C ASP A 324 21.35 -14.47 -22.77
N TRP A 325 20.46 -13.67 -23.35
CA TRP A 325 19.21 -14.13 -23.97
C TRP A 325 19.47 -15.14 -25.08
N LYS A 326 20.35 -14.83 -26.06
CA LYS A 326 20.70 -15.72 -27.16
C LYS A 326 21.32 -17.03 -26.67
N LYS A 327 22.24 -16.95 -25.71
CA LYS A 327 22.88 -18.13 -25.13
C LYS A 327 21.87 -19.04 -24.45
N ALA A 328 20.93 -18.48 -23.66
CA ALA A 328 19.91 -19.26 -22.98
C ALA A 328 18.96 -19.95 -23.96
N ILE A 329 18.57 -19.31 -25.06
CA ILE A 329 17.76 -19.93 -26.13
C ILE A 329 18.46 -21.14 -26.74
N GLU A 330 19.75 -21.04 -27.01
CA GLU A 330 20.54 -22.14 -27.57
C GLU A 330 20.68 -23.31 -26.59
N GLU A 331 20.99 -23.03 -25.33
CA GLU A 331 21.11 -24.03 -24.27
C GLU A 331 19.78 -24.79 -24.05
N ASP A 332 18.68 -24.06 -24.00
CA ASP A 332 17.35 -24.62 -23.72
C ASP A 332 16.62 -25.13 -24.98
N LYS A 333 17.16 -24.88 -26.18
CA LYS A 333 16.56 -25.22 -27.48
C LYS A 333 15.17 -24.64 -27.67
N SER A 334 14.90 -23.45 -27.09
CA SER A 334 13.60 -22.79 -27.10
C SER A 334 13.38 -21.96 -28.38
N TYR A 335 13.38 -22.64 -29.55
CA TYR A 335 13.39 -22.04 -30.90
C TYR A 335 12.02 -21.60 -31.43
N TRP A 336 11.02 -21.40 -30.57
CA TRP A 336 9.77 -20.73 -30.96
C TRP A 336 9.98 -19.23 -31.18
N ASN A 337 8.92 -18.44 -31.36
CA ASN A 337 9.05 -17.00 -31.56
C ASN A 337 9.57 -16.31 -30.28
N GLN A 338 10.81 -15.90 -30.30
CA GLN A 338 11.50 -15.24 -29.19
C GLN A 338 11.76 -13.78 -29.52
N VAL A 339 11.44 -12.87 -28.60
CA VAL A 339 11.77 -11.46 -28.71
C VAL A 339 12.42 -10.93 -27.44
N LEU A 340 13.28 -9.96 -27.62
CA LEU A 340 13.89 -9.17 -26.55
C LEU A 340 13.18 -7.80 -26.46
N LEU A 341 12.64 -7.43 -25.30
CA LEU A 341 12.07 -6.10 -25.07
C LEU A 341 13.18 -5.03 -25.13
N GLN A 342 12.86 -3.91 -25.74
CA GLN A 342 13.78 -2.75 -25.72
C GLN A 342 13.68 -2.02 -24.37
N LYS A 343 14.75 -1.33 -23.97
CA LYS A 343 14.86 -0.68 -22.65
C LYS A 343 13.77 0.36 -22.36
N ASP A 344 13.17 0.91 -23.42
CA ASP A 344 12.12 1.93 -23.32
C ASP A 344 10.71 1.33 -23.19
N ASP A 345 10.60 0.00 -23.27
CA ASP A 345 9.33 -0.74 -23.22
C ASP A 345 9.10 -1.49 -21.89
N VAL A 346 9.99 -1.32 -20.88
CA VAL A 346 9.99 -2.02 -19.59
C VAL A 346 9.68 -1.07 -18.44
#